data_487bb8f0b2625777461c0df211304c3a
#
_entry.id   487bb8f0b2625777461c0df211304c3a
#
_cell.length_a   1.000
_cell.length_b   1.000
_cell.length_c   1.000
_cell.angle_alpha   90.00
_cell.angle_beta   90.00
_cell.angle_gamma   90.00
#
_symmetry.space_group_name_H-M   'P 1'
#
loop_
_entity.id
_entity.type
_entity.pdbx_description
1 polymer ?
#
loop_
_entity_poly.entity_id
_entity_poly.type
_entity_poly.pdbx_seq_one_letter_code
_entity_poly.pdbx_strand_id
1 'polypeptide(L)'
;QVCLLFFVFPVIGFVMSSSMQDQSSFFISVFATMHVVFTPMMTMSTILAEQKEQKIIRNLAYAGVPSSLYLLVHGVLVCFLTCFTACLFLVFPGFSLDVIPFLTAVFTGVILSILLGGCIALSTSSLSSSNAVVMPFAMLFSFVPMLANFNEHLDNISNILYSKQVSIMMNDLHQINLLSSLILVFTALLLIIWFYLAYHKSMKADV
;
A
#
# COMPACT_ATOMS: atom_id res chain seq x y z
N GLN A 1 -10.39 11.19 10.71
CA GLN A 1 -10.27 9.74 11.00
C GLN A 1 -9.11 9.11 10.22
N VAL A 2 -8.92 9.44 8.94
CA VAL A 2 -7.87 8.88 8.09
C VAL A 2 -6.46 9.18 8.64
N CYS A 3 -6.23 10.35 9.22
CA CYS A 3 -4.91 10.71 9.76
C CYS A 3 -4.39 9.77 10.85
N LEU A 4 -5.27 9.13 11.62
CA LEU A 4 -4.87 8.17 12.66
C LEU A 4 -4.23 6.91 12.08
N LEU A 5 -4.65 6.47 10.88
CA LEU A 5 -4.10 5.28 10.22
C LEU A 5 -2.59 5.40 9.95
N PHE A 6 -2.09 6.61 9.71
CA PHE A 6 -0.66 6.84 9.46
C PHE A 6 0.22 6.59 10.68
N PHE A 7 -0.32 6.63 11.88
CA PHE A 7 0.43 6.46 13.13
C PHE A 7 0.22 5.10 13.80
N VAL A 8 -0.81 4.34 13.44
CA VAL A 8 -1.14 3.05 14.07
C VAL A 8 0.04 2.08 14.02
N PHE A 9 0.55 1.78 12.84
CA PHE A 9 1.64 0.83 12.68
C PHE A 9 2.99 1.34 13.23
N PRO A 10 3.40 2.61 13.02
CA PRO A 10 4.57 3.16 13.69
C PRO A 10 4.50 3.07 15.21
N VAL A 11 3.35 3.39 15.82
CA VAL A 11 3.20 3.31 17.28
C VAL A 11 3.30 1.87 17.78
N ILE A 12 2.59 0.93 17.14
CA ILE A 12 2.66 -0.49 17.50
C ILE A 12 4.08 -1.03 17.27
N GLY A 13 4.70 -0.68 16.15
CA GLY A 13 6.07 -1.08 15.83
C GLY A 13 7.08 -0.59 16.87
N PHE A 14 6.93 0.67 17.33
CA PHE A 14 7.76 1.23 18.40
C PHE A 14 7.60 0.46 19.73
N VAL A 15 6.36 0.20 20.13
CA VAL A 15 6.08 -0.54 21.38
C VAL A 15 6.66 -1.95 21.31
N MET A 16 6.47 -2.65 20.18
CA MET A 16 6.96 -4.03 20.03
C MET A 16 8.48 -4.10 19.94
N SER A 17 9.13 -3.22 19.18
CA SER A 17 10.60 -3.19 19.08
C SER A 17 11.26 -2.81 20.40
N SER A 18 10.63 -1.94 21.19
CA SER A 18 11.13 -1.56 22.52
C SER A 18 10.95 -2.66 23.57
N SER A 19 9.88 -3.46 23.46
CA SER A 19 9.56 -4.52 24.42
C SER A 19 10.34 -5.82 24.16
N MET A 20 10.68 -6.09 22.90
CA MET A 20 11.36 -7.32 22.45
C MET A 20 12.69 -6.98 21.76
N GLN A 21 13.66 -6.52 22.53
CA GLN A 21 14.95 -6.00 22.03
C GLN A 21 15.71 -7.01 21.15
N ASP A 22 15.66 -8.30 21.49
CA ASP A 22 16.35 -9.36 20.74
C ASP A 22 15.77 -9.61 19.33
N GLN A 23 14.52 -9.19 19.09
CA GLN A 23 13.81 -9.36 17.82
C GLN A 23 13.35 -8.03 17.24
N SER A 24 13.93 -6.93 17.67
CA SER A 24 13.50 -5.57 17.28
C SER A 24 13.49 -5.36 15.76
N SER A 25 14.53 -5.79 15.04
CA SER A 25 14.63 -5.67 13.59
C SER A 25 13.52 -6.43 12.84
N PHE A 26 13.15 -7.62 13.35
CA PHE A 26 12.01 -8.38 12.80
C PHE A 26 10.70 -7.60 12.93
N PHE A 27 10.40 -7.08 14.13
CA PHE A 27 9.18 -6.30 14.34
C PHE A 27 9.16 -5.01 13.52
N ILE A 28 10.28 -4.32 13.41
CA ILE A 28 10.42 -3.12 12.56
C ILE A 28 10.07 -3.45 11.11
N SER A 29 10.68 -4.50 10.54
CA SER A 29 10.42 -4.93 9.17
C SER A 29 8.95 -5.31 8.94
N VAL A 30 8.35 -6.07 9.87
CA VAL A 30 6.95 -6.50 9.80
C VAL A 30 6.00 -5.30 9.85
N PHE A 31 6.13 -4.43 10.85
CA PHE A 31 5.22 -3.29 10.99
C PHE A 31 5.44 -2.21 9.95
N ALA A 32 6.68 -2.03 9.47
CA ALA A 32 6.95 -1.16 8.34
C ALA A 32 6.31 -1.69 7.05
N THR A 33 6.40 -3.01 6.77
CA THR A 33 5.71 -3.63 5.63
C THR A 33 4.19 -3.46 5.74
N MET A 34 3.61 -3.71 6.92
CA MET A 34 2.18 -3.49 7.17
C MET A 34 1.78 -2.03 6.93
N HIS A 35 2.57 -1.09 7.44
CA HIS A 35 2.32 0.34 7.28
C HIS A 35 2.29 0.74 5.80
N VAL A 36 3.29 0.32 5.04
CA VAL A 36 3.49 0.66 3.62
C VAL A 36 2.40 0.05 2.72
N VAL A 37 1.82 -1.07 3.13
CA VAL A 37 0.78 -1.75 2.35
C VAL A 37 -0.62 -1.29 2.79
N PHE A 38 -0.93 -1.38 4.08
CA PHE A 38 -2.27 -1.14 4.60
C PHE A 38 -2.67 0.33 4.52
N THR A 39 -1.81 1.22 5.04
CA THR A 39 -2.15 2.65 5.21
C THR A 39 -2.46 3.33 3.88
N PRO A 40 -1.60 3.29 2.84
CA PRO A 40 -1.89 3.97 1.59
C PRO A 40 -3.04 3.32 0.81
N MET A 41 -3.22 2.00 0.90
CA MET A 41 -4.32 1.29 0.25
C MET A 41 -5.66 1.73 0.83
N MET A 42 -5.81 1.72 2.15
CA MET A 42 -7.02 2.17 2.85
C MET A 42 -7.30 3.65 2.62
N THR A 43 -6.27 4.49 2.75
CA THR A 43 -6.40 5.94 2.59
C THR A 43 -6.84 6.32 1.18
N MET A 44 -6.17 5.77 0.17
CA MET A 44 -6.50 6.06 -1.22
C MET A 44 -7.89 5.57 -1.60
N SER A 45 -8.25 4.36 -1.13
CA SER A 45 -9.58 3.80 -1.35
C SER A 45 -10.67 4.66 -0.72
N THR A 46 -10.48 5.11 0.52
CA THR A 46 -11.45 5.96 1.21
C THR A 46 -11.64 7.30 0.50
N ILE A 47 -10.54 7.99 0.15
CA ILE A 47 -10.60 9.29 -0.53
C ILE A 47 -11.33 9.19 -1.87
N LEU A 48 -10.96 8.22 -2.70
CA LEU A 48 -11.55 8.10 -4.04
C LEU A 48 -13.01 7.63 -3.99
N ALA A 49 -13.36 6.72 -3.08
CA ALA A 49 -14.73 6.26 -2.93
C ALA A 49 -15.66 7.39 -2.44
N GLU A 50 -15.21 8.20 -1.48
CA GLU A 50 -15.94 9.37 -0.99
C GLU A 50 -16.15 10.40 -2.10
N GLN A 51 -15.11 10.73 -2.87
CA GLN A 51 -15.21 11.68 -3.97
C GLN A 51 -16.08 11.16 -5.12
N LYS A 52 -16.08 9.84 -5.36
CA LYS A 52 -16.99 9.22 -6.33
C LYS A 52 -18.45 9.36 -5.88
N GLU A 53 -18.74 9.06 -4.61
CA GLU A 53 -20.08 9.16 -4.03
C GLU A 53 -20.60 10.62 -4.08
N GLN A 54 -19.73 11.59 -3.83
CA GLN A 54 -20.01 13.02 -3.94
C GLN A 54 -20.05 13.54 -5.39
N LYS A 55 -19.87 12.67 -6.40
CA LYS A 55 -19.83 13.00 -7.83
C LYS A 55 -18.71 13.96 -8.25
N ILE A 56 -17.71 14.17 -7.40
CA ILE A 56 -16.57 15.05 -7.68
C ILE A 56 -15.78 14.54 -8.88
N ILE A 57 -15.51 13.22 -8.94
CA ILE A 57 -14.77 12.58 -10.05
C ILE A 57 -15.45 12.88 -11.39
N ARG A 58 -16.77 12.78 -11.43
CA ARG A 58 -17.56 13.06 -12.64
C ARG A 58 -17.46 14.52 -13.06
N ASN A 59 -17.59 15.44 -12.11
CA ASN A 59 -17.50 16.87 -12.39
C ASN A 59 -16.12 17.27 -12.93
N LEU A 60 -15.04 16.70 -12.35
CA LEU A 60 -13.67 16.92 -12.83
C LEU A 60 -13.46 16.35 -14.25
N ALA A 61 -14.06 15.23 -14.54
CA ALA A 61 -13.97 14.63 -15.85
C ALA A 61 -14.72 15.43 -16.92
N TYR A 62 -15.90 15.99 -16.60
CA TYR A 62 -16.59 16.95 -17.48
C TYR A 62 -15.78 18.24 -17.68
N ALA A 63 -14.98 18.64 -16.70
CA ALA A 63 -14.03 19.75 -16.83
C ALA A 63 -12.76 19.38 -17.62
N GLY A 64 -12.66 18.15 -18.15
CA GLY A 64 -11.55 17.70 -18.98
C GLY A 64 -10.31 17.24 -18.19
N VAL A 65 -10.42 17.01 -16.88
CA VAL A 65 -9.31 16.53 -16.06
C VAL A 65 -9.04 15.04 -16.35
N PRO A 66 -7.84 14.69 -16.82
CA PRO A 66 -7.51 13.29 -17.12
C PRO A 66 -7.35 12.45 -15.84
N SER A 67 -7.65 11.14 -15.96
CA SER A 67 -7.52 10.17 -14.86
C SER A 67 -6.12 10.14 -14.23
N SER A 68 -5.10 10.30 -15.05
CA SER A 68 -3.70 10.31 -14.60
C SER A 68 -3.40 11.49 -13.67
N LEU A 69 -3.88 12.69 -14.00
CA LEU A 69 -3.66 13.87 -13.16
C LEU A 69 -4.42 13.75 -11.84
N TYR A 70 -5.63 13.21 -11.88
CA TYR A 70 -6.43 12.96 -10.69
C TYR A 70 -5.76 11.97 -9.73
N LEU A 71 -5.28 10.83 -10.26
CA LEU A 71 -4.54 9.84 -9.48
C LEU A 71 -3.24 10.43 -8.92
N LEU A 72 -2.53 11.23 -9.73
CA LEU A 72 -1.27 11.83 -9.34
C LEU A 72 -1.43 12.78 -8.16
N VAL A 73 -2.42 13.67 -8.18
CA VAL A 73 -2.63 14.66 -7.10
C VAL A 73 -2.90 13.96 -5.76
N HIS A 74 -3.83 13.01 -5.73
CA HIS A 74 -4.17 12.28 -4.49
C HIS A 74 -3.07 11.29 -4.11
N GLY A 75 -2.48 10.62 -5.10
CA GLY A 75 -1.39 9.67 -4.91
C GLY A 75 -0.14 10.32 -4.33
N VAL A 76 0.26 11.51 -4.79
CA VAL A 76 1.41 12.24 -4.26
C VAL A 76 1.19 12.63 -2.80
N LEU A 77 -0.01 13.10 -2.44
CA LEU A 77 -0.35 13.44 -1.05
C LEU A 77 -0.24 12.23 -0.13
N VAL A 78 -0.88 11.11 -0.51
CA VAL A 78 -0.87 9.87 0.26
C VAL A 78 0.55 9.29 0.34
N CYS A 79 1.29 9.32 -0.78
CA CYS A 79 2.68 8.87 -0.85
C CYS A 79 3.56 9.68 0.11
N PHE A 80 3.47 11.00 0.06
CA PHE A 80 4.26 11.88 0.93
C PHE A 80 3.98 11.60 2.41
N LEU A 81 2.70 11.53 2.80
CA LEU A 81 2.32 11.27 4.20
C LEU A 81 2.77 9.88 4.68
N THR A 82 2.61 8.86 3.83
CA THR A 82 3.02 7.49 4.19
C THR A 82 4.54 7.38 4.29
N CYS A 83 5.29 7.93 3.33
CA CYS A 83 6.76 7.94 3.38
C CYS A 83 7.28 8.72 4.58
N PHE A 84 6.68 9.88 4.89
CA PHE A 84 7.04 10.67 6.05
C PHE A 84 6.85 9.89 7.36
N THR A 85 5.72 9.23 7.54
CA THR A 85 5.46 8.41 8.74
C THR A 85 6.26 7.10 8.74
N ALA A 86 6.61 6.54 7.58
CA ALA A 86 7.52 5.41 7.48
C ALA A 86 8.96 5.77 7.93
N CYS A 87 9.40 7.02 7.77
CA CYS A 87 10.70 7.45 8.29
C CYS A 87 10.79 7.39 9.81
N LEU A 88 9.66 7.32 10.54
CA LEU A 88 9.68 7.12 11.99
C LEU A 88 10.33 5.79 12.38
N PHE A 89 10.20 4.75 11.55
CA PHE A 89 10.82 3.45 11.81
C PHE A 89 12.36 3.51 11.85
N LEU A 90 12.99 4.46 11.14
CA LEU A 90 14.44 4.66 11.14
C LEU A 90 15.01 5.08 12.51
N VAL A 91 14.15 5.64 13.37
CA VAL A 91 14.55 6.17 14.69
C VAL A 91 14.25 5.16 15.80
N PHE A 92 13.69 3.98 15.47
CA PHE A 92 13.32 3.00 16.48
C PHE A 92 14.54 2.28 17.07
N PRO A 93 14.49 1.95 18.37
CA PRO A 93 15.53 1.14 19.00
C PRO A 93 15.70 -0.20 18.27
N GLY A 94 16.95 -0.53 17.94
CA GLY A 94 17.27 -1.78 17.23
C GLY A 94 17.02 -1.75 15.73
N PHE A 95 16.84 -0.58 15.11
CA PHE A 95 16.86 -0.46 13.66
C PHE A 95 18.24 -0.86 13.12
N SER A 96 18.30 -1.97 12.40
CA SER A 96 19.55 -2.52 11.84
C SER A 96 19.47 -2.73 10.32
N LEU A 97 18.36 -2.29 9.69
CA LEU A 97 18.19 -2.41 8.26
C LEU A 97 18.98 -1.32 7.53
N ASP A 98 19.43 -1.64 6.32
CA ASP A 98 20.05 -0.63 5.46
C ASP A 98 19.03 0.41 5.01
N VAL A 99 19.36 1.68 5.15
CA VAL A 99 18.45 2.82 4.88
C VAL A 99 18.02 2.86 3.41
N ILE A 100 18.93 2.59 2.47
CA ILE A 100 18.63 2.67 1.03
C ILE A 100 17.65 1.56 0.61
N PRO A 101 17.88 0.26 0.92
CA PRO A 101 16.88 -0.80 0.71
C PRO A 101 15.53 -0.47 1.33
N PHE A 102 15.55 -0.03 2.59
CA PHE A 102 14.34 0.33 3.31
C PHE A 102 13.51 1.41 2.58
N LEU A 103 14.13 2.54 2.22
CA LEU A 103 13.44 3.65 1.56
C LEU A 103 12.93 3.27 0.15
N THR A 104 13.70 2.50 -0.61
CA THR A 104 13.28 2.04 -1.94
C THR A 104 12.11 1.07 -1.85
N ALA A 105 12.10 0.17 -0.86
CA ALA A 105 10.99 -0.73 -0.58
C ALA A 105 9.73 0.02 -0.16
N VAL A 106 9.88 1.00 0.76
CA VAL A 106 8.80 1.89 1.20
C VAL A 106 8.16 2.57 0.00
N PHE A 107 8.95 3.22 -0.86
CA PHE A 107 8.45 3.97 -2.00
C PHE A 107 7.72 3.05 -3.00
N THR A 108 8.32 1.90 -3.33
CA THR A 108 7.72 0.92 -4.25
C THR A 108 6.40 0.36 -3.70
N GLY A 109 6.40 -0.04 -2.42
CA GLY A 109 5.21 -0.60 -1.78
C GLY A 109 4.06 0.41 -1.68
N VAL A 110 4.37 1.65 -1.35
CA VAL A 110 3.38 2.75 -1.27
C VAL A 110 2.71 2.99 -2.63
N ILE A 111 3.49 3.06 -3.72
CA ILE A 111 2.94 3.28 -5.07
C ILE A 111 1.98 2.15 -5.46
N LEU A 112 2.38 0.88 -5.26
CA LEU A 112 1.53 -0.26 -5.60
C LEU A 112 0.26 -0.31 -4.74
N SER A 113 0.37 0.03 -3.47
CA SER A 113 -0.77 0.07 -2.54
C SER A 113 -1.74 1.20 -2.86
N ILE A 114 -1.25 2.38 -3.27
CA ILE A 114 -2.08 3.50 -3.76
C ILE A 114 -2.86 3.07 -5.00
N LEU A 115 -2.20 2.43 -5.97
CA LEU A 115 -2.84 1.95 -7.19
C LEU A 115 -3.93 0.93 -6.87
N LEU A 116 -3.65 -0.05 -6.02
CA LEU A 116 -4.60 -1.09 -5.64
C LEU A 116 -5.81 -0.50 -4.90
N GLY A 117 -5.59 0.39 -3.93
CA GLY A 117 -6.66 1.10 -3.23
C GLY A 117 -7.53 1.93 -4.18
N GLY A 118 -6.92 2.62 -5.14
CA GLY A 118 -7.61 3.36 -6.19
C GLY A 118 -8.45 2.48 -7.11
N CYS A 119 -7.92 1.33 -7.54
CA CYS A 119 -8.65 0.36 -8.35
C CYS A 119 -9.91 -0.15 -7.63
N ILE A 120 -9.81 -0.48 -6.35
CA ILE A 120 -10.93 -0.96 -5.54
C ILE A 120 -12.00 0.13 -5.42
N ALA A 121 -11.60 1.36 -5.07
CA ALA A 121 -12.53 2.47 -4.93
C ALA A 121 -13.32 2.77 -6.20
N LEU A 122 -12.65 2.82 -7.34
CA LEU A 122 -13.30 3.09 -8.62
C LEU A 122 -14.19 1.94 -9.09
N SER A 123 -13.91 0.71 -8.65
CA SER A 123 -14.69 -0.48 -8.99
C SER A 123 -15.93 -0.68 -8.13
N THR A 124 -16.03 -0.01 -6.98
CA THR A 124 -17.17 -0.09 -6.05
C THR A 124 -18.13 1.08 -6.22
N SER A 125 -19.37 0.95 -5.74
CA SER A 125 -20.43 1.94 -5.93
C SER A 125 -20.52 3.02 -4.85
N SER A 126 -20.05 2.71 -3.64
CA SER A 126 -20.15 3.60 -2.46
C SER A 126 -18.95 3.47 -1.55
N LEU A 127 -18.76 4.42 -0.65
CA LEU A 127 -17.73 4.38 0.39
C LEU A 127 -17.83 3.12 1.26
N SER A 128 -19.05 2.76 1.68
CA SER A 128 -19.28 1.57 2.49
C SER A 128 -18.88 0.29 1.74
N SER A 129 -19.26 0.16 0.47
CA SER A 129 -18.88 -0.96 -0.40
C SER A 129 -17.37 -1.01 -0.62
N SER A 130 -16.73 0.14 -0.81
CA SER A 130 -15.28 0.23 -0.97
C SER A 130 -14.55 -0.26 0.28
N ASN A 131 -14.97 0.20 1.45
CA ASN A 131 -14.39 -0.22 2.73
C ASN A 131 -14.58 -1.72 3.00
N ALA A 132 -15.73 -2.27 2.65
CA ALA A 132 -16.01 -3.70 2.78
C ALA A 132 -15.08 -4.58 1.91
N VAL A 133 -14.65 -4.07 0.75
CA VAL A 133 -13.74 -4.78 -0.15
C VAL A 133 -12.27 -4.50 0.20
N VAL A 134 -11.90 -3.23 0.41
CA VAL A 134 -10.49 -2.88 0.61
C VAL A 134 -9.93 -3.44 1.91
N MET A 135 -10.73 -3.56 2.96
CA MET A 135 -10.25 -4.00 4.27
C MET A 135 -9.74 -5.45 4.25
N PRO A 136 -10.47 -6.46 3.72
CA PRO A 136 -9.93 -7.81 3.54
C PRO A 136 -8.67 -7.86 2.67
N PHE A 137 -8.64 -7.09 1.57
CA PHE A 137 -7.45 -7.02 0.71
C PHE A 137 -6.26 -6.41 1.45
N ALA A 138 -6.46 -5.29 2.15
CA ALA A 138 -5.40 -4.65 2.92
C ALA A 138 -4.87 -5.56 4.02
N MET A 139 -5.75 -6.30 4.71
CA MET A 139 -5.34 -7.31 5.69
C MET A 139 -4.54 -8.44 5.04
N LEU A 140 -5.04 -9.02 3.95
CA LEU A 140 -4.38 -10.13 3.26
C LEU A 140 -2.98 -9.72 2.81
N PHE A 141 -2.86 -8.61 2.09
CA PHE A 141 -1.55 -8.16 1.59
C PHE A 141 -0.59 -7.71 2.70
N SER A 142 -1.10 -7.24 3.84
CA SER A 142 -0.26 -6.80 4.97
C SER A 142 0.18 -7.95 5.86
N PHE A 143 -0.71 -8.91 6.16
CA PHE A 143 -0.43 -9.98 7.12
C PHE A 143 0.20 -11.22 6.49
N VAL A 144 -0.10 -11.54 5.22
CA VAL A 144 0.44 -12.74 4.57
C VAL A 144 1.97 -12.76 4.55
N PRO A 145 2.70 -11.67 4.24
CA PRO A 145 4.17 -11.66 4.31
C PRO A 145 4.71 -11.97 5.71
N MET A 146 4.03 -11.51 6.76
CA MET A 146 4.39 -11.82 8.14
C MET A 146 4.17 -13.30 8.45
N LEU A 147 2.98 -13.83 8.11
CA LEU A 147 2.62 -15.23 8.39
C LEU A 147 3.47 -16.23 7.60
N ALA A 148 3.94 -15.83 6.43
CA ALA A 148 4.85 -16.62 5.59
C ALA A 148 6.16 -16.99 6.33
N ASN A 149 6.63 -16.16 7.25
CA ASN A 149 7.80 -16.46 8.06
C ASN A 149 7.62 -17.65 9.01
N PHE A 150 6.39 -18.08 9.25
CA PHE A 150 6.05 -19.18 10.18
C PHE A 150 5.46 -20.40 9.47
N ASN A 151 5.20 -20.34 8.15
CA ASN A 151 4.54 -21.41 7.41
C ASN A 151 5.01 -21.47 5.95
N GLU A 152 5.69 -22.58 5.57
CA GLU A 152 6.22 -22.79 4.21
C GLU A 152 5.15 -22.76 3.11
N HIS A 153 3.94 -23.25 3.38
CA HIS A 153 2.86 -23.21 2.39
C HIS A 153 2.41 -21.78 2.11
N LEU A 154 2.32 -20.95 3.17
CA LEU A 154 2.04 -19.53 3.02
C LEU A 154 3.20 -18.78 2.36
N ASP A 155 4.43 -19.17 2.62
CA ASP A 155 5.59 -18.57 1.97
C ASP A 155 5.55 -18.77 0.45
N ASN A 156 5.30 -19.99 -0.01
CA ASN A 156 5.17 -20.30 -1.44
C ASN A 156 4.06 -19.50 -2.13
N ILE A 157 2.90 -19.35 -1.49
CA ILE A 157 1.79 -18.56 -2.04
C ILE A 157 2.11 -17.07 -1.99
N SER A 158 2.74 -16.61 -0.92
CA SER A 158 3.06 -15.19 -0.72
C SER A 158 4.07 -14.66 -1.72
N ASN A 159 4.91 -15.51 -2.30
CA ASN A 159 5.93 -15.11 -3.27
C ASN A 159 5.35 -14.42 -4.53
N ILE A 160 4.07 -14.65 -4.85
CA ILE A 160 3.38 -13.97 -5.95
C ILE A 160 2.91 -12.55 -5.53
N LEU A 161 2.80 -12.27 -4.23
CA LEU A 161 2.30 -11.01 -3.73
C LEU A 161 3.38 -9.92 -3.76
N TYR A 162 3.04 -8.75 -4.29
CA TYR A 162 3.97 -7.60 -4.28
C TYR A 162 4.41 -7.23 -2.87
N SER A 163 3.55 -7.40 -1.86
CA SER A 163 3.86 -7.07 -0.47
C SER A 163 4.96 -7.96 0.13
N LYS A 164 5.05 -9.23 -0.28
CA LYS A 164 6.17 -10.11 0.09
C LYS A 164 7.47 -9.64 -0.57
N GLN A 165 7.40 -9.25 -1.85
CA GLN A 165 8.57 -8.72 -2.56
C GLN A 165 9.07 -7.40 -1.94
N VAL A 166 8.15 -6.54 -1.50
CA VAL A 166 8.47 -5.32 -0.74
C VAL A 166 9.13 -5.67 0.61
N SER A 167 8.63 -6.68 1.33
CA SER A 167 9.22 -7.13 2.60
C SER A 167 10.65 -7.69 2.40
N ILE A 168 10.87 -8.48 1.35
CA ILE A 168 12.22 -8.98 0.99
C ILE A 168 13.14 -7.80 0.65
N MET A 169 12.69 -6.88 -0.17
CA MET A 169 13.42 -5.68 -0.56
C MET A 169 13.81 -4.80 0.63
N MET A 170 12.94 -4.73 1.63
CA MET A 170 13.17 -3.94 2.85
C MET A 170 14.31 -4.51 3.71
N ASN A 171 14.43 -5.84 3.73
CA ASN A 171 15.47 -6.50 4.50
C ASN A 171 16.83 -6.54 3.77
N ASP A 172 16.82 -6.84 2.47
CA ASP A 172 18.06 -6.93 1.67
C ASP A 172 17.75 -6.79 0.17
N LEU A 173 18.29 -5.75 -0.45
CA LEU A 173 18.19 -5.54 -1.91
C LEU A 173 18.86 -6.63 -2.74
N HIS A 174 19.91 -7.27 -2.22
CA HIS A 174 20.63 -8.33 -2.94
C HIS A 174 19.81 -9.63 -3.06
N GLN A 175 18.78 -9.80 -2.24
CA GLN A 175 17.87 -10.94 -2.36
C GLN A 175 16.79 -10.75 -3.44
N ILE A 176 16.73 -9.57 -4.06
CA ILE A 176 15.80 -9.32 -5.15
C ILE A 176 16.29 -10.06 -6.41
N ASN A 177 15.60 -11.13 -6.73
CA ASN A 177 15.82 -11.89 -7.96
C ASN A 177 15.14 -11.22 -9.16
N LEU A 178 15.54 -11.61 -10.37
CA LEU A 178 14.87 -11.18 -11.58
C LEU A 178 13.35 -11.47 -11.53
N LEU A 179 12.95 -12.59 -10.93
CA LEU A 179 11.54 -12.96 -10.71
C LEU A 179 10.83 -11.96 -9.84
N SER A 180 11.43 -11.53 -8.73
CA SER A 180 10.88 -10.51 -7.81
C SER A 180 10.63 -9.20 -8.53
N SER A 181 11.60 -8.74 -9.32
CA SER A 181 11.47 -7.52 -10.12
C SER A 181 10.36 -7.65 -11.16
N LEU A 182 10.25 -8.80 -11.83
CA LEU A 182 9.17 -9.06 -12.79
C LEU A 182 7.79 -9.05 -12.11
N ILE A 183 7.64 -9.62 -10.91
CA ILE A 183 6.39 -9.60 -10.16
C ILE A 183 5.98 -8.16 -9.84
N LEU A 184 6.91 -7.33 -9.36
CA LEU A 184 6.63 -5.92 -9.03
C LEU A 184 6.20 -5.13 -10.28
N VAL A 185 6.94 -5.26 -11.39
CA VAL A 185 6.62 -4.58 -12.67
C VAL A 185 5.30 -5.07 -13.23
N PHE A 186 5.07 -6.39 -13.25
CA PHE A 186 3.83 -6.97 -13.75
C PHE A 186 2.63 -6.52 -12.93
N THR A 187 2.74 -6.52 -11.60
CA THR A 187 1.70 -6.02 -10.70
C THR A 187 1.42 -4.54 -10.96
N ALA A 188 2.46 -3.71 -11.11
CA ALA A 188 2.30 -2.30 -11.45
C ALA A 188 1.52 -2.09 -12.75
N LEU A 189 1.90 -2.81 -13.82
CA LEU A 189 1.23 -2.73 -15.12
C LEU A 189 -0.24 -3.17 -15.02
N LEU A 190 -0.52 -4.28 -14.35
CA LEU A 190 -1.90 -4.76 -14.14
C LEU A 190 -2.75 -3.72 -13.39
N LEU A 191 -2.20 -3.13 -12.33
CA LEU A 191 -2.91 -2.13 -11.53
C LEU A 191 -3.15 -0.83 -12.30
N ILE A 192 -2.20 -0.39 -13.13
CA ILE A 192 -2.36 0.80 -13.99
C ILE A 192 -3.47 0.55 -15.03
N ILE A 193 -3.47 -0.61 -15.69
CA ILE A 193 -4.51 -0.98 -16.66
C ILE A 193 -5.86 -1.06 -15.96
N TRP A 194 -5.94 -1.72 -14.80
CA TRP A 194 -7.18 -1.83 -14.05
C TRP A 194 -7.70 -0.46 -13.61
N PHE A 195 -6.83 0.41 -13.09
CA PHE A 195 -7.18 1.78 -12.71
C PHE A 195 -7.78 2.55 -13.91
N TYR A 196 -7.12 2.50 -15.05
CA TYR A 196 -7.59 3.16 -16.26
C TYR A 196 -8.98 2.66 -16.69
N LEU A 197 -9.19 1.35 -16.73
CA LEU A 197 -10.48 0.75 -17.10
C LEU A 197 -11.58 1.09 -16.09
N ALA A 198 -11.28 1.02 -14.79
CA ALA A 198 -12.22 1.33 -13.72
C ALA A 198 -12.61 2.80 -13.73
N TYR A 199 -11.67 3.72 -13.98
CA TYR A 199 -11.96 5.14 -14.12
C TYR A 199 -12.92 5.41 -15.30
N HIS A 200 -12.62 4.89 -16.47
CA HIS A 200 -13.49 5.07 -17.65
C HIS A 200 -14.86 4.43 -17.47
N LYS A 201 -14.96 3.29 -16.80
CA LYS A 201 -16.23 2.64 -16.48
C LYS A 201 -17.07 3.48 -15.50
N SER A 202 -16.44 4.01 -14.46
CA SER A 202 -17.12 4.85 -13.47
C SER A 202 -17.71 6.11 -14.09
N MET A 203 -17.11 6.61 -15.18
CA MET A 203 -17.61 7.75 -15.94
C MET A 203 -18.86 7.43 -16.78
N LYS A 204 -18.95 6.19 -17.31
CA LYS A 204 -20.06 5.77 -18.19
C LYS A 204 -21.27 5.26 -17.42
N ALA A 205 -21.10 4.79 -16.19
CA ALA A 205 -22.17 4.17 -15.41
C ALA A 205 -23.21 5.17 -14.88
N ASP A 206 -22.94 6.47 -14.99
CA ASP A 206 -23.80 7.56 -14.49
C ASP A 206 -24.49 8.34 -15.63
N VAL A 207 -24.45 7.83 -16.88
CA VAL A 207 -25.21 8.29 -18.03
C VAL A 207 -26.43 7.40 -18.23
#